data_897966c03c5aba0b51f81e2d13eac99e
#
_entry.id   897966c03c5aba0b51f81e2d13eac99e
#
_cell.length_a   1.000
_cell.length_b   1.000
_cell.length_c   1.000
_cell.angle_alpha   90.00
_cell.angle_beta   90.00
_cell.angle_gamma   90.00
#
_symmetry.space_group_name_H-M   'P 1'
#
loop_
_entity.id
_entity.type
_entity.pdbx_description
1 polymer ?
#
loop_
_entity_poly.entity_id
_entity_poly.type
_entity_poly.pdbx_seq_one_letter_code
_entity_poly.pdbx_strand_id
1 'polypeptide(L)'
;GFYYVPRIDRSIIENFKDDLIVLSGNLNGEVSSKLLNVGEIQAEEALLWWKDLFGDDFYLELMRHGQEDEDRINPVLLKFSKKHNISVVATNNTYYIDKSEANAHDILLCVRDGEKQSTPIGRGRGYRYGLPNQEYYFKNSSEMKELFKDIPESIINMEKISDKVESFDLARDVLLPKFDIPSKFINDEDEVKGTKHGENAYLRYLTFEGAKKRYKVLTDELTERINFELKTIEKTGYPGYFLIVEDFIREARRLGVSVGPGRGSAAGSVVAYCLWITNIDPVKYNLLFERF
;
A
#
# COMPACT_ATOMS: atom_id res chain seq x y z
N GLY A 1 3.33 -10.70 12.80
CA GLY A 1 3.36 -9.48 13.46
C GLY A 1 2.40 -8.38 13.06
N PHE A 2 1.13 -8.65 12.69
CA PHE A 2 0.16 -7.58 12.43
C PHE A 2 -0.88 -7.48 13.54
N TYR A 3 -0.90 -6.32 14.22
CA TYR A 3 -1.95 -5.92 15.16
C TYR A 3 -2.07 -4.40 15.13
N TYR A 4 -3.12 -3.87 14.50
CA TYR A 4 -3.35 -2.47 14.12
C TYR A 4 -2.29 -1.92 13.16
N VAL A 5 -1.01 -2.07 13.45
CA VAL A 5 0.11 -1.70 12.58
C VAL A 5 1.03 -2.91 12.38
N PRO A 6 1.64 -3.06 11.20
CA PRO A 6 2.66 -4.09 10.96
C PRO A 6 3.84 -3.89 11.91
N ARG A 7 4.29 -4.99 12.52
CA ARG A 7 5.47 -5.01 13.38
C ARG A 7 6.31 -6.22 13.04
N ILE A 8 7.60 -6.02 12.97
CA ILE A 8 8.59 -7.05 12.72
C ILE A 8 9.58 -7.08 13.89
N ASP A 9 10.16 -8.22 14.14
CA ASP A 9 11.24 -8.44 15.08
C ASP A 9 12.52 -8.88 14.35
N ARG A 10 13.61 -9.03 15.10
CA ARG A 10 14.90 -9.42 14.53
C ARG A 10 14.85 -10.77 13.82
N SER A 11 14.08 -11.74 14.35
CA SER A 11 13.93 -13.06 13.74
C SER A 11 13.29 -12.98 12.34
N ILE A 12 12.28 -12.12 12.17
CA ILE A 12 11.67 -11.89 10.85
C ILE A 12 12.66 -11.22 9.91
N ILE A 13 13.41 -10.21 10.39
CA ILE A 13 14.42 -9.52 9.58
C ILE A 13 15.51 -10.51 9.12
N GLU A 14 16.03 -11.33 10.02
CA GLU A 14 17.04 -12.36 9.70
C GLU A 14 16.59 -13.34 8.63
N ASN A 15 15.29 -13.73 8.66
CA ASN A 15 14.73 -14.68 7.69
C ASN A 15 14.41 -14.06 6.32
N PHE A 16 14.25 -12.73 6.23
CA PHE A 16 13.83 -12.03 5.01
C PHE A 16 14.78 -10.89 4.62
N LYS A 17 16.05 -10.99 4.98
CA LYS A 17 17.05 -9.95 4.77
C LYS A 17 17.55 -9.82 3.35
N ASP A 18 17.41 -10.86 2.55
CA ASP A 18 17.97 -10.91 1.20
C ASP A 18 17.31 -9.84 0.31
N ASP A 19 18.11 -9.21 -0.55
CA ASP A 19 17.70 -8.14 -1.46
C ASP A 19 17.20 -6.84 -0.77
N LEU A 20 17.53 -6.64 0.51
CA LEU A 20 17.19 -5.42 1.23
C LEU A 20 18.39 -4.50 1.43
N ILE A 21 18.19 -3.21 1.20
CA ILE A 21 19.09 -2.13 1.63
C ILE A 21 18.48 -1.49 2.87
N VAL A 22 19.27 -1.30 3.90
CA VAL A 22 18.80 -0.82 5.21
C VAL A 22 19.44 0.51 5.58
N LEU A 23 18.60 1.49 5.92
CA LEU A 23 18.99 2.76 6.49
C LEU A 23 18.70 2.76 7.99
N SER A 24 19.56 3.39 8.80
CA SER A 24 19.41 3.41 10.27
C SER A 24 18.18 4.17 10.77
N GLY A 25 17.49 4.88 9.90
CA GLY A 25 16.30 5.65 10.21
C GLY A 25 16.59 7.02 10.84
N ASN A 26 15.51 7.75 11.10
CA ASN A 26 15.56 9.07 11.74
C ASN A 26 15.79 8.96 13.26
N LEU A 27 15.46 10.02 14.02
CA LEU A 27 15.57 10.06 15.51
C LEU A 27 14.85 8.90 16.22
N ASN A 28 13.84 8.29 15.58
CA ASN A 28 13.11 7.14 16.11
C ASN A 28 13.71 5.79 15.69
N GLY A 29 14.71 5.76 14.80
CA GLY A 29 15.44 4.55 14.43
C GLY A 29 16.16 3.94 15.65
N GLU A 30 16.42 2.64 15.66
CA GLU A 30 16.93 1.93 16.84
C GLU A 30 18.24 2.53 17.35
N VAL A 31 19.18 2.82 16.44
CA VAL A 31 20.50 3.40 16.81
C VAL A 31 20.33 4.80 17.39
N SER A 32 19.63 5.68 16.68
CA SER A 32 19.40 7.06 17.10
C SER A 32 18.61 7.16 18.39
N SER A 33 17.55 6.36 18.53
CA SER A 33 16.74 6.32 19.75
C SER A 33 17.53 5.85 20.97
N LYS A 34 18.44 4.88 20.79
CA LYS A 34 19.33 4.43 21.87
C LYS A 34 20.38 5.50 22.23
N LEU A 35 20.92 6.24 21.25
CA LEU A 35 21.80 7.39 21.52
C LEU A 35 21.12 8.45 22.38
N LEU A 36 19.85 8.74 22.10
CA LEU A 36 19.09 9.77 22.80
C LEU A 36 18.66 9.36 24.22
N ASN A 37 18.24 8.10 24.39
CA ASN A 37 17.46 7.68 25.56
C ASN A 37 18.17 6.65 26.46
N VAL A 38 19.25 5.99 25.98
CA VAL A 38 19.92 4.90 26.72
C VAL A 38 21.37 5.18 26.89
N GLY A 39 22.14 5.27 25.78
CA GLY A 39 23.56 5.55 25.83
C GLY A 39 24.30 5.10 24.56
N GLU A 40 25.54 5.59 24.42
CA GLU A 40 26.37 5.35 23.23
C GLU A 40 26.75 3.87 23.08
N ILE A 41 27.02 3.16 24.21
CA ILE A 41 27.38 1.73 24.16
C ILE A 41 26.25 0.88 23.59
N GLN A 42 25.02 1.04 24.09
CA GLN A 42 23.85 0.27 23.62
C GLN A 42 23.44 0.64 22.18
N ALA A 43 23.68 1.88 21.78
CA ALA A 43 23.49 2.30 20.41
C ALA A 43 24.51 1.65 19.46
N GLU A 44 25.78 1.57 19.89
CA GLU A 44 26.82 0.88 19.12
C GLU A 44 26.59 -0.62 19.01
N GLU A 45 26.13 -1.28 20.06
CA GLU A 45 25.72 -2.70 20.02
C GLU A 45 24.61 -2.94 19.01
N ALA A 46 23.59 -2.07 18.97
CA ALA A 46 22.52 -2.17 17.99
C ALA A 46 23.04 -1.94 16.56
N LEU A 47 23.87 -0.95 16.36
CA LEU A 47 24.50 -0.65 15.07
C LEU A 47 25.30 -1.84 14.55
N LEU A 48 26.09 -2.50 15.41
CA LEU A 48 26.87 -3.68 15.03
C LEU A 48 25.99 -4.85 14.59
N TRP A 49 24.87 -5.08 15.27
CA TRP A 49 23.92 -6.11 14.84
C TRP A 49 23.41 -5.85 13.40
N TRP A 50 23.06 -4.62 13.08
CA TRP A 50 22.64 -4.24 11.73
C TRP A 50 23.78 -4.39 10.72
N LYS A 51 24.98 -3.94 11.06
CA LYS A 51 26.18 -4.06 10.20
C LYS A 51 26.54 -5.51 9.94
N ASP A 52 26.50 -6.38 10.94
CA ASP A 52 26.83 -7.79 10.82
C ASP A 52 25.81 -8.52 9.91
N LEU A 53 24.54 -8.11 9.97
CA LEU A 53 23.47 -8.73 9.20
C LEU A 53 23.44 -8.30 7.72
N PHE A 54 23.67 -7.00 7.44
CA PHE A 54 23.50 -6.41 6.12
C PHE A 54 24.81 -5.99 5.43
N GLY A 55 25.92 -6.00 6.15
CA GLY A 55 27.22 -5.69 5.55
C GLY A 55 27.25 -4.29 4.91
N ASP A 56 27.56 -4.25 3.61
CA ASP A 56 27.67 -3.02 2.83
C ASP A 56 26.29 -2.48 2.32
N ASP A 57 25.21 -3.17 2.65
CA ASP A 57 23.85 -2.72 2.40
C ASP A 57 23.20 -2.04 3.61
N PHE A 58 23.97 -1.87 4.71
CA PHE A 58 23.57 -1.06 5.85
C PHE A 58 24.23 0.32 5.80
N TYR A 59 23.40 1.37 5.91
CA TYR A 59 23.81 2.77 5.88
C TYR A 59 23.36 3.52 7.12
N LEU A 60 24.22 4.42 7.62
CA LEU A 60 23.82 5.39 8.64
C LEU A 60 23.15 6.59 7.99
N GLU A 61 21.94 6.87 8.40
CA GLU A 61 21.13 7.96 7.88
C GLU A 61 21.34 9.24 8.68
N LEU A 62 21.64 10.32 7.99
CA LEU A 62 21.84 11.65 8.56
C LEU A 62 20.73 12.58 8.10
N MET A 63 20.07 13.25 9.02
CA MET A 63 19.04 14.26 8.75
C MET A 63 19.41 15.60 9.38
N ARG A 64 18.98 16.69 8.76
CA ARG A 64 19.21 18.07 9.21
C ARG A 64 17.97 18.92 9.00
N HIS A 65 17.04 18.88 9.96
CA HIS A 65 15.86 19.74 10.00
C HIS A 65 16.01 20.89 11.02
N GLY A 66 17.23 21.10 11.55
CA GLY A 66 17.46 22.09 12.59
C GLY A 66 16.91 21.70 13.96
N GLN A 67 16.85 20.42 14.25
CA GLN A 67 16.47 19.89 15.56
C GLN A 67 17.72 19.68 16.43
N GLU A 68 17.64 20.10 17.69
CA GLU A 68 18.72 19.91 18.67
C GLU A 68 19.15 18.45 18.81
N ASP A 69 18.20 17.52 18.78
CA ASP A 69 18.48 16.09 18.86
C ASP A 69 19.27 15.58 17.64
N GLU A 70 19.01 16.10 16.43
CA GLU A 70 19.80 15.78 15.23
C GLU A 70 21.24 16.29 15.36
N ASP A 71 21.40 17.52 15.83
CA ASP A 71 22.72 18.12 16.07
C ASP A 71 23.53 17.35 17.13
N ARG A 72 22.87 16.78 18.12
CA ARG A 72 23.44 15.97 19.17
C ARG A 72 23.91 14.60 18.68
N ILE A 73 23.12 13.91 17.86
CA ILE A 73 23.45 12.53 17.45
C ILE A 73 24.33 12.46 16.20
N ASN A 74 24.22 13.37 15.25
CA ASN A 74 24.93 13.30 13.97
C ASN A 74 26.46 13.18 14.15
N PRO A 75 27.12 13.90 15.07
CA PRO A 75 28.57 13.72 15.34
C PRO A 75 28.91 12.32 15.84
N VAL A 76 28.03 11.69 16.63
CA VAL A 76 28.25 10.33 17.16
C VAL A 76 28.05 9.30 16.03
N LEU A 77 27.04 9.48 15.18
CA LEU A 77 26.82 8.63 13.99
C LEU A 77 28.02 8.69 13.03
N LEU A 78 28.59 9.89 12.82
CA LEU A 78 29.80 10.06 12.02
C LEU A 78 31.06 9.40 12.68
N LYS A 79 31.14 9.43 14.00
CA LYS A 79 32.17 8.68 14.74
C LYS A 79 32.03 7.18 14.55
N PHE A 80 30.79 6.65 14.61
CA PHE A 80 30.49 5.25 14.38
C PHE A 80 30.76 4.83 12.93
N SER A 81 30.37 5.67 11.95
CA SER A 81 30.67 5.48 10.55
C SER A 81 32.15 5.23 10.30
N LYS A 82 33.02 6.13 10.85
CA LYS A 82 34.46 6.00 10.70
C LYS A 82 35.04 4.81 11.47
N LYS A 83 34.56 4.54 12.68
CA LYS A 83 35.03 3.43 13.51
C LYS A 83 34.73 2.06 12.91
N HIS A 84 33.56 1.90 12.32
CA HIS A 84 33.05 0.60 11.83
C HIS A 84 32.99 0.49 10.31
N ASN A 85 33.54 1.46 9.58
CA ASN A 85 33.52 1.53 8.14
C ASN A 85 32.10 1.35 7.55
N ILE A 86 31.14 2.15 8.05
CA ILE A 86 29.75 2.15 7.59
C ILE A 86 29.50 3.42 6.78
N SER A 87 28.96 3.28 5.58
CA SER A 87 28.63 4.43 4.73
C SER A 87 27.50 5.27 5.33
N VAL A 88 27.61 6.59 5.19
CA VAL A 88 26.56 7.54 5.59
C VAL A 88 25.75 8.00 4.38
N VAL A 89 24.48 8.29 4.58
CA VAL A 89 23.58 8.87 3.57
C VAL A 89 22.82 10.05 4.16
N ALA A 90 22.64 11.08 3.33
CA ALA A 90 21.82 12.24 3.68
C ALA A 90 20.39 12.03 3.24
N THR A 91 19.43 12.15 4.14
CA THR A 91 18.02 12.05 3.81
C THR A 91 17.23 13.24 4.35
N ASN A 92 15.99 13.35 3.93
CA ASN A 92 15.08 14.39 4.37
C ASN A 92 13.68 13.79 4.59
N ASN A 93 13.11 13.99 5.76
CA ASN A 93 11.70 13.70 6.01
C ASN A 93 10.86 14.74 5.30
N THR A 94 10.18 14.32 4.23
CA THR A 94 9.36 15.21 3.40
C THR A 94 7.89 14.94 3.65
N TYR A 95 7.14 15.99 4.02
CA TYR A 95 5.70 15.93 4.27
C TYR A 95 4.88 16.84 3.36
N TYR A 96 5.53 17.83 2.73
CA TYR A 96 4.90 18.77 1.79
C TYR A 96 5.93 19.25 0.75
N ILE A 97 5.47 19.83 -0.34
CA ILE A 97 6.34 20.19 -1.48
C ILE A 97 7.10 21.48 -1.19
N ASP A 98 6.40 22.56 -0.89
CA ASP A 98 6.98 23.87 -0.66
C ASP A 98 7.00 24.24 0.82
N LYS A 99 8.05 24.94 1.26
CA LYS A 99 8.20 25.41 2.64
C LYS A 99 7.01 26.25 3.12
N SER A 100 6.36 26.99 2.21
CA SER A 100 5.15 27.77 2.50
C SER A 100 3.93 26.95 2.87
N GLU A 101 3.91 25.65 2.55
CA GLU A 101 2.80 24.74 2.83
C GLU A 101 2.82 24.16 4.25
N ALA A 102 3.84 24.48 5.05
CA ALA A 102 3.98 23.98 6.41
C ALA A 102 2.74 24.25 7.28
N ASN A 103 2.13 25.43 7.16
CA ASN A 103 0.92 25.78 7.88
C ASN A 103 -0.31 24.95 7.42
N ALA A 104 -0.46 24.75 6.13
CA ALA A 104 -1.54 23.92 5.59
C ALA A 104 -1.42 22.46 6.06
N HIS A 105 -0.20 21.92 6.08
CA HIS A 105 0.08 20.60 6.63
C HIS A 105 -0.23 20.51 8.13
N ASP A 106 0.13 21.53 8.93
CA ASP A 106 -0.17 21.57 10.36
C ASP A 106 -1.69 21.57 10.62
N ILE A 107 -2.47 22.34 9.82
CA ILE A 107 -3.93 22.30 9.88
C ILE A 107 -4.48 20.91 9.53
N LEU A 108 -3.93 20.26 8.52
CA LEU A 108 -4.33 18.88 8.14
C LEU A 108 -4.10 17.88 9.28
N LEU A 109 -2.98 18.01 10.00
CA LEU A 109 -2.72 17.18 11.20
C LEU A 109 -3.75 17.45 12.29
N CYS A 110 -4.14 18.70 12.52
CA CYS A 110 -5.19 19.04 13.47
C CYS A 110 -6.55 18.42 13.08
N VAL A 111 -6.90 18.46 11.79
CA VAL A 111 -8.14 17.81 11.29
C VAL A 111 -8.12 16.31 11.51
N ARG A 112 -6.99 15.66 11.22
CA ARG A 112 -6.80 14.21 11.42
C ARG A 112 -7.02 13.79 12.87
N ASP A 113 -6.46 14.57 13.80
CA ASP A 113 -6.38 14.19 15.21
C ASP A 113 -7.54 14.80 16.04
N GLY A 114 -8.41 15.61 15.42
CA GLY A 114 -9.51 16.31 16.12
C GLY A 114 -9.04 17.41 17.07
N GLU A 115 -7.87 17.99 16.81
CA GLU A 115 -7.20 18.98 17.65
C GLU A 115 -7.33 20.41 17.09
N LYS A 116 -7.03 21.39 17.95
CA LYS A 116 -6.98 22.79 17.52
C LYS A 116 -5.52 23.20 17.27
N GLN A 117 -5.30 24.03 16.27
CA GLN A 117 -3.96 24.56 15.99
C GLN A 117 -3.36 25.36 17.16
N SER A 118 -4.21 25.95 18.02
CA SER A 118 -3.78 26.63 19.24
C SER A 118 -3.27 25.69 20.33
N THR A 119 -3.56 24.38 20.25
CA THR A 119 -2.98 23.40 21.18
C THR A 119 -1.48 23.29 20.94
N PRO A 120 -0.62 23.42 21.97
CA PRO A 120 0.84 23.36 21.81
C PRO A 120 1.30 22.02 21.21
N ILE A 121 2.31 22.07 20.30
CA ILE A 121 2.96 20.86 19.78
C ILE A 121 3.84 20.26 20.89
N GLY A 122 3.71 18.95 21.13
CA GLY A 122 4.49 18.26 22.15
C GLY A 122 4.03 16.83 22.40
N ARG A 123 4.40 16.29 23.56
CA ARG A 123 4.02 14.93 23.97
C ARG A 123 3.27 14.96 25.30
N GLY A 124 2.30 14.05 25.44
CA GLY A 124 1.51 13.89 26.66
C GLY A 124 0.22 14.71 26.67
N ARG A 125 -0.44 14.72 27.83
CA ARG A 125 -1.75 15.36 27.99
C ARG A 125 -1.64 16.88 27.83
N GLY A 126 -2.50 17.45 26.98
CA GLY A 126 -2.55 18.89 26.72
C GLY A 126 -1.66 19.34 25.57
N TYR A 127 -1.01 18.41 24.89
CA TYR A 127 -0.22 18.63 23.68
C TYR A 127 -0.82 17.89 22.48
N ARG A 128 -0.54 18.38 21.28
CA ARG A 128 -0.89 17.73 20.02
C ARG A 128 0.35 17.31 19.24
N TYR A 129 0.18 16.40 18.30
CA TYR A 129 1.18 16.09 17.31
C TYR A 129 1.35 17.26 16.32
N GLY A 130 2.59 17.51 15.90
CA GLY A 130 2.95 18.49 14.89
C GLY A 130 4.43 18.42 14.59
N LEU A 131 4.86 19.01 13.46
CA LEU A 131 6.27 19.13 13.12
C LEU A 131 6.89 20.32 13.86
N PRO A 132 8.14 20.21 14.35
CA PRO A 132 8.75 21.23 15.19
C PRO A 132 9.07 22.54 14.45
N ASN A 133 9.21 22.49 13.12
CA ASN A 133 9.53 23.64 12.29
C ASN A 133 9.09 23.41 10.83
N GLN A 134 9.49 24.30 9.90
CA GLN A 134 9.10 24.26 8.49
C GLN A 134 10.11 23.55 7.56
N GLU A 135 11.11 22.85 8.10
CA GLU A 135 12.18 22.24 7.31
C GLU A 135 11.82 20.88 6.69
N TYR A 136 10.56 20.48 6.73
CA TYR A 136 10.05 19.19 6.25
C TYR A 136 9.46 19.26 4.83
N TYR A 137 9.89 20.24 4.03
CA TYR A 137 9.51 20.36 2.62
C TYR A 137 10.42 19.54 1.70
N PHE A 138 10.02 19.35 0.46
CA PHE A 138 10.79 18.61 -0.54
C PHE A 138 12.00 19.45 -1.01
N LYS A 139 13.13 19.29 -0.33
CA LYS A 139 14.37 19.97 -0.69
C LYS A 139 14.92 19.46 -2.03
N ASN A 140 15.30 20.38 -2.92
CA ASN A 140 15.94 20.03 -4.17
C ASN A 140 17.40 19.60 -3.98
N SER A 141 18.02 19.05 -5.05
CA SER A 141 19.40 18.55 -4.98
C SER A 141 20.43 19.61 -4.58
N SER A 142 20.23 20.88 -4.98
CA SER A 142 21.15 21.97 -4.62
C SER A 142 21.04 22.32 -3.13
N GLU A 143 19.84 22.36 -2.59
CA GLU A 143 19.59 22.58 -1.17
C GLU A 143 20.18 21.46 -0.31
N MET A 144 19.98 20.20 -0.72
CA MET A 144 20.57 19.04 -0.02
C MET A 144 22.10 19.06 -0.05
N LYS A 145 22.70 19.38 -1.21
CA LYS A 145 24.17 19.51 -1.34
C LYS A 145 24.72 20.65 -0.46
N GLU A 146 24.05 21.77 -0.38
CA GLU A 146 24.47 22.86 0.50
C GLU A 146 24.30 22.49 1.99
N LEU A 147 23.21 21.82 2.34
CA LEU A 147 22.92 21.40 3.72
C LEU A 147 23.95 20.39 4.26
N PHE A 148 24.51 19.54 3.39
CA PHE A 148 25.48 18.50 3.73
C PHE A 148 26.86 18.75 3.09
N LYS A 149 27.21 20.00 2.77
CA LYS A 149 28.49 20.35 2.12
C LYS A 149 29.73 19.95 2.89
N ASP A 150 29.62 19.82 4.21
CA ASP A 150 30.67 19.34 5.13
C ASP A 150 30.83 17.81 5.13
N ILE A 151 29.86 17.08 4.54
CA ILE A 151 29.86 15.60 4.47
C ILE A 151 29.43 15.21 3.02
N PRO A 152 30.19 15.57 1.99
CA PRO A 152 29.78 15.36 0.59
C PRO A 152 29.60 13.88 0.25
N GLU A 153 30.30 12.97 0.92
CA GLU A 153 30.15 11.52 0.77
C GLU A 153 28.72 11.05 1.09
N SER A 154 27.99 11.72 1.95
CA SER A 154 26.59 11.37 2.28
C SER A 154 25.63 11.56 1.10
N ILE A 155 25.94 12.51 0.22
CA ILE A 155 25.18 12.72 -1.04
C ILE A 155 25.63 11.72 -2.11
N ILE A 156 26.95 11.49 -2.25
CA ILE A 156 27.51 10.54 -3.25
C ILE A 156 27.01 9.12 -2.98
N ASN A 157 26.90 8.72 -1.72
CA ASN A 157 26.41 7.39 -1.36
C ASN A 157 24.94 7.16 -1.71
N MET A 158 24.13 8.21 -1.84
CA MET A 158 22.74 8.08 -2.36
C MET A 158 22.73 7.60 -3.82
N GLU A 159 23.65 8.09 -4.66
CA GLU A 159 23.81 7.63 -6.03
C GLU A 159 24.18 6.14 -6.08
N LYS A 160 25.11 5.71 -5.21
CA LYS A 160 25.50 4.30 -5.09
C LYS A 160 24.34 3.40 -4.65
N ILE A 161 23.44 3.87 -3.80
CA ILE A 161 22.24 3.12 -3.43
C ILE A 161 21.31 3.00 -4.65
N SER A 162 21.10 4.10 -5.36
CA SER A 162 20.27 4.10 -6.57
C SER A 162 20.79 3.12 -7.64
N ASP A 163 22.12 3.04 -7.80
CA ASP A 163 22.77 2.13 -8.76
C ASP A 163 22.63 0.64 -8.39
N LYS A 164 22.39 0.34 -7.11
CA LYS A 164 22.11 -1.04 -6.65
C LYS A 164 20.70 -1.50 -6.97
N VAL A 165 19.75 -0.57 -7.17
CA VAL A 165 18.35 -0.90 -7.40
C VAL A 165 18.11 -1.11 -8.89
N GLU A 166 17.79 -2.34 -9.25
CA GLU A 166 17.45 -2.70 -10.62
C GLU A 166 16.05 -2.18 -10.99
N SER A 167 15.87 -1.83 -12.25
CA SER A 167 14.55 -1.46 -12.76
C SER A 167 13.66 -2.70 -12.82
N PHE A 168 12.48 -2.63 -12.23
CA PHE A 168 11.49 -3.70 -12.27
C PHE A 168 10.11 -3.15 -12.62
N ASP A 169 9.31 -3.99 -13.27
CA ASP A 169 7.93 -3.65 -13.61
C ASP A 169 6.99 -4.00 -12.44
N LEU A 170 6.27 -3.00 -11.94
CA LEU A 170 5.24 -3.18 -10.92
C LEU A 170 3.92 -3.69 -11.52
N ALA A 171 3.74 -3.55 -12.83
CA ALA A 171 2.56 -4.05 -13.50
C ALA A 171 2.60 -5.59 -13.53
N ARG A 172 1.57 -6.21 -13.00
CA ARG A 172 1.40 -7.66 -12.98
C ARG A 172 0.08 -8.02 -13.63
N ASP A 173 0.05 -9.20 -14.22
CA ASP A 173 -1.22 -9.80 -14.61
C ASP A 173 -2.13 -9.98 -13.41
N VAL A 174 -3.44 -9.89 -13.65
CA VAL A 174 -4.44 -10.06 -12.60
C VAL A 174 -4.37 -11.49 -12.06
N LEU A 175 -3.91 -11.64 -10.82
CA LEU A 175 -3.83 -12.92 -10.12
C LEU A 175 -5.19 -13.25 -9.48
N LEU A 176 -6.07 -13.85 -10.25
CA LEU A 176 -7.31 -14.41 -9.73
C LEU A 176 -7.19 -15.92 -9.60
N PRO A 177 -7.74 -16.53 -8.53
CA PRO A 177 -7.86 -17.96 -8.44
C PRO A 177 -8.63 -18.51 -9.66
N LYS A 178 -8.18 -19.65 -10.20
CA LYS A 178 -8.92 -20.36 -11.25
C LYS A 178 -10.21 -20.90 -10.63
N PHE A 179 -11.34 -20.64 -11.29
CA PHE A 179 -12.63 -21.18 -10.90
C PHE A 179 -12.90 -22.48 -11.67
N ASP A 180 -13.31 -23.53 -10.97
CA ASP A 180 -13.66 -24.81 -11.60
C ASP A 180 -15.04 -24.70 -12.26
N ILE A 181 -15.04 -24.69 -13.60
CA ILE A 181 -16.27 -24.64 -14.40
C ILE A 181 -16.72 -26.04 -14.81
N PRO A 182 -18.04 -26.26 -14.99
CA PRO A 182 -18.56 -27.55 -15.49
C PRO A 182 -17.94 -27.94 -16.83
N SER A 183 -17.69 -29.24 -17.04
CA SER A 183 -16.99 -29.77 -18.21
C SER A 183 -17.53 -29.31 -19.56
N LYS A 184 -18.85 -29.11 -19.67
CA LYS A 184 -19.47 -28.62 -20.89
C LYS A 184 -19.08 -27.18 -21.31
N PHE A 185 -18.45 -26.43 -20.43
CA PHE A 185 -17.96 -25.07 -20.68
C PHE A 185 -16.44 -24.99 -20.80
N ILE A 186 -15.73 -26.11 -20.56
CA ILE A 186 -14.27 -26.14 -20.71
C ILE A 186 -13.93 -25.86 -22.18
N ASN A 187 -12.96 -24.96 -22.36
CA ASN A 187 -12.38 -24.66 -23.66
C ASN A 187 -10.89 -24.99 -23.60
N ASP A 188 -10.45 -26.00 -24.33
CA ASP A 188 -9.07 -26.49 -24.33
C ASP A 188 -8.06 -25.40 -24.76
N GLU A 189 -8.50 -24.39 -25.52
CA GLU A 189 -7.66 -23.26 -25.91
C GLU A 189 -7.33 -22.30 -24.76
N ASP A 190 -8.16 -22.27 -23.71
CA ASP A 190 -7.97 -21.34 -22.59
C ASP A 190 -6.67 -21.57 -21.85
N GLU A 191 -6.26 -22.83 -21.66
CA GLU A 191 -4.98 -23.18 -21.02
C GLU A 191 -3.76 -22.82 -21.89
N VAL A 192 -3.90 -22.98 -23.20
CA VAL A 192 -2.82 -22.75 -24.16
C VAL A 192 -2.59 -21.26 -24.42
N LYS A 193 -3.69 -20.49 -24.51
CA LYS A 193 -3.67 -19.08 -24.90
C LYS A 193 -3.82 -18.11 -23.72
N GLY A 194 -4.03 -18.61 -22.51
CA GLY A 194 -4.30 -17.78 -21.32
C GLY A 194 -5.63 -17.00 -21.42
N THR A 195 -6.59 -17.52 -22.23
CA THR A 195 -7.91 -16.92 -22.40
C THR A 195 -8.87 -17.42 -21.33
N LYS A 196 -10.07 -16.83 -21.24
CA LYS A 196 -11.10 -17.18 -20.25
C LYS A 196 -12.47 -17.43 -20.92
N HIS A 197 -12.47 -18.02 -22.12
CA HIS A 197 -13.70 -18.26 -22.88
C HIS A 197 -14.67 -19.17 -22.14
N GLY A 198 -14.17 -20.21 -21.47
CA GLY A 198 -14.98 -21.12 -20.67
C GLY A 198 -15.64 -20.44 -19.48
N GLU A 199 -14.88 -19.66 -18.70
CA GLU A 199 -15.43 -18.88 -17.59
C GLU A 199 -16.46 -17.85 -18.06
N ASN A 200 -16.20 -17.17 -19.17
CA ASN A 200 -17.14 -16.22 -19.78
C ASN A 200 -18.43 -16.89 -20.23
N ALA A 201 -18.33 -18.05 -20.89
CA ALA A 201 -19.50 -18.82 -21.33
C ALA A 201 -20.35 -19.30 -20.14
N TYR A 202 -19.69 -19.76 -19.06
CA TYR A 202 -20.38 -20.20 -17.86
C TYR A 202 -21.02 -19.04 -17.10
N LEU A 203 -20.33 -17.92 -16.95
CA LEU A 203 -20.88 -16.69 -16.36
C LEU A 203 -22.12 -16.21 -17.11
N ARG A 204 -22.02 -16.17 -18.45
CA ARG A 204 -23.16 -15.83 -19.31
C ARG A 204 -24.36 -16.76 -19.10
N TYR A 205 -24.10 -18.05 -19.05
CA TYR A 205 -25.16 -19.06 -18.80
C TYR A 205 -25.86 -18.81 -17.46
N LEU A 206 -25.08 -18.66 -16.37
CA LEU A 206 -25.64 -18.42 -15.03
C LEU A 206 -26.41 -17.08 -14.96
N THR A 207 -25.90 -16.04 -15.61
CA THR A 207 -26.56 -14.74 -15.66
C THR A 207 -27.94 -14.83 -16.32
N PHE A 208 -28.05 -15.47 -17.48
CA PHE A 208 -29.34 -15.60 -18.15
C PHE A 208 -30.31 -16.55 -17.42
N GLU A 209 -29.81 -17.62 -16.80
CA GLU A 209 -30.65 -18.46 -15.95
C GLU A 209 -31.16 -17.70 -14.70
N GLY A 210 -30.33 -16.85 -14.13
CA GLY A 210 -30.73 -15.95 -13.04
C GLY A 210 -31.71 -14.87 -13.50
N ALA A 211 -31.50 -14.29 -14.68
CA ALA A 211 -32.37 -13.27 -15.24
C ALA A 211 -33.79 -13.80 -15.45
N LYS A 212 -33.96 -15.04 -15.99
CA LYS A 212 -35.27 -15.71 -16.13
C LYS A 212 -36.03 -15.88 -14.81
N LYS A 213 -35.29 -15.97 -13.69
CA LYS A 213 -35.88 -16.14 -12.34
C LYS A 213 -36.19 -14.80 -11.67
N ARG A 214 -35.41 -13.78 -11.98
CA ARG A 214 -35.54 -12.44 -11.34
C ARG A 214 -36.45 -11.47 -12.07
N TYR A 215 -36.54 -11.60 -13.39
CA TYR A 215 -37.40 -10.75 -14.23
C TYR A 215 -38.56 -11.55 -14.80
N LYS A 216 -39.75 -10.97 -14.78
CA LYS A 216 -40.97 -11.62 -15.37
C LYS A 216 -40.88 -11.73 -16.88
N VAL A 217 -40.23 -10.75 -17.52
CA VAL A 217 -40.05 -10.67 -18.98
C VAL A 217 -38.62 -10.19 -19.23
N LEU A 218 -37.92 -10.88 -20.11
CA LEU A 218 -36.61 -10.44 -20.63
C LEU A 218 -36.87 -9.52 -21.82
N THR A 219 -36.91 -8.23 -21.61
CA THR A 219 -37.04 -7.24 -22.68
C THR A 219 -35.73 -7.15 -23.50
N ASP A 220 -35.84 -6.57 -24.71
CA ASP A 220 -34.65 -6.34 -25.54
C ASP A 220 -33.67 -5.41 -24.84
N GLU A 221 -34.14 -4.33 -24.21
CA GLU A 221 -33.31 -3.39 -23.43
C GLU A 221 -32.57 -4.08 -22.29
N LEU A 222 -33.23 -4.96 -21.53
CA LEU A 222 -32.59 -5.73 -20.47
C LEU A 222 -31.55 -6.69 -21.02
N THR A 223 -31.84 -7.33 -22.13
CA THR A 223 -30.92 -8.26 -22.80
C THR A 223 -29.68 -7.52 -23.32
N GLU A 224 -29.85 -6.35 -23.93
CA GLU A 224 -28.75 -5.49 -24.36
C GLU A 224 -27.89 -5.05 -23.18
N ARG A 225 -28.49 -4.65 -22.06
CA ARG A 225 -27.77 -4.27 -20.83
C ARG A 225 -26.95 -5.45 -20.26
N ILE A 226 -27.53 -6.64 -20.16
CA ILE A 226 -26.83 -7.86 -19.74
C ILE A 226 -25.64 -8.14 -20.66
N ASN A 227 -25.84 -8.07 -21.97
CA ASN A 227 -24.77 -8.32 -22.95
C ASN A 227 -23.66 -7.28 -22.86
N PHE A 228 -23.98 -6.03 -22.64
CA PHE A 228 -23.02 -4.95 -22.44
C PHE A 228 -22.15 -5.20 -21.20
N GLU A 229 -22.77 -5.51 -20.06
CA GLU A 229 -22.05 -5.79 -18.81
C GLU A 229 -21.16 -7.03 -18.93
N LEU A 230 -21.67 -8.14 -19.49
CA LEU A 230 -20.88 -9.36 -19.71
C LEU A 230 -19.69 -9.12 -20.62
N LYS A 231 -19.85 -8.34 -21.70
CA LYS A 231 -18.74 -7.97 -22.60
C LYS A 231 -17.70 -7.13 -21.89
N THR A 232 -18.11 -6.24 -21.00
CA THR A 232 -17.19 -5.42 -20.21
C THR A 232 -16.42 -6.29 -19.21
N ILE A 233 -17.09 -7.20 -18.50
CA ILE A 233 -16.48 -8.15 -17.57
C ILE A 233 -15.46 -9.05 -18.29
N GLU A 234 -15.80 -9.53 -19.48
CA GLU A 234 -14.89 -10.30 -20.34
C GLU A 234 -13.65 -9.50 -20.71
N LYS A 235 -13.85 -8.27 -21.22
CA LYS A 235 -12.75 -7.38 -21.64
C LYS A 235 -11.80 -7.01 -20.49
N THR A 236 -12.32 -6.87 -19.30
CA THR A 236 -11.54 -6.55 -18.09
C THR A 236 -10.91 -7.78 -17.43
N GLY A 237 -11.27 -9.00 -17.86
CA GLY A 237 -10.66 -10.24 -17.39
C GLY A 237 -11.16 -10.74 -16.04
N TYR A 238 -12.36 -10.32 -15.61
CA TYR A 238 -12.93 -10.67 -14.29
C TYR A 238 -14.09 -11.70 -14.26
N PRO A 239 -14.32 -12.56 -15.26
CA PRO A 239 -15.42 -13.52 -15.18
C PRO A 239 -15.29 -14.48 -13.99
N GLY A 240 -14.05 -14.97 -13.71
CA GLY A 240 -13.79 -15.86 -12.59
C GLY A 240 -14.10 -15.21 -11.23
N TYR A 241 -13.87 -13.91 -11.08
CA TYR A 241 -14.24 -13.19 -9.87
C TYR A 241 -15.75 -13.24 -9.58
N PHE A 242 -16.58 -12.99 -10.59
CA PHE A 242 -18.05 -13.09 -10.47
C PHE A 242 -18.50 -14.51 -10.13
N LEU A 243 -17.87 -15.51 -10.73
CA LEU A 243 -18.16 -16.92 -10.46
C LEU A 243 -17.82 -17.32 -9.02
N ILE A 244 -16.65 -16.90 -8.54
CA ILE A 244 -16.20 -17.15 -7.14
C ILE A 244 -17.18 -16.49 -6.16
N VAL A 245 -17.57 -15.23 -6.42
CA VAL A 245 -18.50 -14.51 -5.53
C VAL A 245 -19.89 -15.13 -5.53
N GLU A 246 -20.40 -15.55 -6.69
CA GLU A 246 -21.66 -16.27 -6.79
C GLU A 246 -21.61 -17.59 -6.00
N ASP A 247 -20.55 -18.35 -6.17
CA ASP A 247 -20.39 -19.67 -5.55
C ASP A 247 -20.41 -19.59 -4.01
N PHE A 248 -19.61 -18.72 -3.41
CA PHE A 248 -19.62 -18.64 -1.94
C PHE A 248 -20.92 -18.03 -1.38
N ILE A 249 -21.58 -17.12 -2.11
CA ILE A 249 -22.89 -16.58 -1.71
C ILE A 249 -23.97 -17.66 -1.81
N ARG A 250 -23.97 -18.45 -2.87
CA ARG A 250 -24.87 -19.57 -3.05
C ARG A 250 -24.70 -20.60 -1.95
N GLU A 251 -23.46 -20.96 -1.63
CA GLU A 251 -23.14 -21.91 -0.57
C GLU A 251 -23.54 -21.39 0.81
N ALA A 252 -23.24 -20.10 1.11
CA ALA A 252 -23.68 -19.49 2.36
C ALA A 252 -25.20 -19.60 2.56
N ARG A 253 -25.98 -19.30 1.51
CA ARG A 253 -27.46 -19.44 1.55
C ARG A 253 -27.89 -20.90 1.73
N ARG A 254 -27.23 -21.84 1.05
CA ARG A 254 -27.49 -23.29 1.21
C ARG A 254 -27.28 -23.75 2.64
N LEU A 255 -26.28 -23.19 3.33
CA LEU A 255 -25.99 -23.46 4.74
C LEU A 255 -26.89 -22.70 5.73
N GLY A 256 -27.86 -21.90 5.24
CA GLY A 256 -28.73 -21.11 6.09
C GLY A 256 -28.08 -19.84 6.66
N VAL A 257 -26.91 -19.46 6.16
CA VAL A 257 -26.22 -18.22 6.57
C VAL A 257 -26.89 -17.03 5.87
N SER A 258 -27.19 -15.99 6.65
CA SER A 258 -27.76 -14.75 6.11
C SER A 258 -26.72 -14.00 5.29
N VAL A 259 -27.11 -13.61 4.07
CA VAL A 259 -26.29 -12.82 3.16
C VAL A 259 -26.91 -11.46 2.97
N GLY A 260 -26.12 -10.40 3.15
CA GLY A 260 -26.55 -9.02 2.95
C GLY A 260 -26.96 -8.72 1.49
N PRO A 261 -27.64 -7.58 1.25
CA PRO A 261 -28.18 -7.23 -0.07
C PRO A 261 -27.13 -6.80 -1.10
N GLY A 262 -25.85 -6.76 -0.73
CA GLY A 262 -24.74 -6.22 -1.49
C GLY A 262 -24.19 -4.94 -0.86
N ARG A 263 -23.04 -4.46 -1.38
CA ARG A 263 -22.41 -3.22 -0.91
C ARG A 263 -21.78 -2.43 -2.07
N GLY A 264 -21.53 -1.16 -1.82
CA GLY A 264 -20.81 -0.29 -2.77
C GLY A 264 -21.53 -0.16 -4.11
N SER A 265 -20.74 -0.06 -5.16
CA SER A 265 -21.20 0.11 -6.53
C SER A 265 -21.78 -1.16 -7.19
N ALA A 266 -21.59 -2.34 -6.58
CA ALA A 266 -22.09 -3.61 -7.12
C ALA A 266 -23.61 -3.62 -7.36
N ALA A 267 -24.36 -2.78 -6.64
CA ALA A 267 -25.80 -2.58 -6.88
C ALA A 267 -26.13 -2.03 -8.29
N GLY A 268 -25.14 -1.45 -8.99
CA GLY A 268 -25.31 -0.97 -10.37
C GLY A 268 -25.23 -2.05 -11.44
N SER A 269 -24.85 -3.29 -11.10
CA SER A 269 -24.69 -4.39 -12.06
C SER A 269 -25.91 -5.29 -12.13
N VAL A 270 -26.47 -5.43 -13.33
CA VAL A 270 -27.53 -6.42 -13.64
C VAL A 270 -26.99 -7.84 -13.57
N VAL A 271 -25.75 -8.06 -14.01
CA VAL A 271 -25.09 -9.37 -13.88
C VAL A 271 -25.01 -9.79 -12.42
N ALA A 272 -24.51 -8.91 -11.54
CA ALA A 272 -24.46 -9.18 -10.10
C ALA A 272 -25.85 -9.43 -9.49
N TYR A 273 -26.87 -8.71 -9.94
CA TYR A 273 -28.25 -8.94 -9.53
C TYR A 273 -28.76 -10.31 -10.00
N CYS A 274 -28.57 -10.67 -11.25
CA CYS A 274 -29.00 -11.97 -11.81
C CYS A 274 -28.29 -13.16 -11.11
N LEU A 275 -27.04 -12.98 -10.67
CA LEU A 275 -26.27 -13.98 -9.93
C LEU A 275 -26.59 -14.03 -8.43
N TRP A 276 -27.59 -13.30 -7.95
CA TRP A 276 -27.90 -13.20 -6.52
C TRP A 276 -26.77 -12.60 -5.65
N ILE A 277 -25.76 -11.98 -6.26
CA ILE A 277 -24.70 -11.26 -5.54
C ILE A 277 -25.30 -10.02 -4.87
N THR A 278 -26.22 -9.33 -5.54
CA THR A 278 -26.96 -8.21 -4.97
C THR A 278 -28.47 -8.49 -4.96
N ASN A 279 -29.18 -7.77 -4.08
CA ASN A 279 -30.65 -7.85 -3.99
C ASN A 279 -31.34 -6.56 -4.45
N ILE A 280 -30.60 -5.60 -4.99
CA ILE A 280 -31.11 -4.34 -5.53
C ILE A 280 -31.17 -4.46 -7.05
N ASP A 281 -32.35 -4.28 -7.63
CA ASP A 281 -32.54 -4.30 -9.09
C ASP A 281 -32.06 -2.97 -9.71
N PRO A 282 -30.94 -2.96 -10.43
CA PRO A 282 -30.40 -1.73 -10.99
C PRO A 282 -31.26 -1.12 -12.10
N VAL A 283 -32.04 -1.93 -12.80
CA VAL A 283 -32.96 -1.44 -13.85
C VAL A 283 -34.14 -0.69 -13.21
N LYS A 284 -34.74 -1.29 -12.18
CA LYS A 284 -35.85 -0.65 -11.44
C LYS A 284 -35.47 0.69 -10.84
N TYR A 285 -34.24 0.83 -10.36
CA TYR A 285 -33.77 2.05 -9.69
C TYR A 285 -32.89 2.93 -10.58
N ASN A 286 -32.80 2.62 -11.88
CA ASN A 286 -32.01 3.37 -12.87
C ASN A 286 -30.52 3.60 -12.43
N LEU A 287 -29.90 2.55 -11.90
CA LEU A 287 -28.51 2.59 -11.47
C LEU A 287 -27.57 2.33 -12.65
N LEU A 288 -26.47 3.09 -12.70
CA LEU A 288 -25.48 3.02 -13.78
C LEU A 288 -24.42 1.95 -13.48
N PHE A 289 -24.14 1.10 -14.48
CA PHE A 289 -23.08 0.11 -14.41
C PHE A 289 -21.68 0.75 -14.40
N GLU A 290 -21.55 1.88 -15.07
CA GLU A 290 -20.29 2.62 -15.18
C GLU A 290 -19.74 3.11 -13.82
N ARG A 291 -20.55 3.04 -12.78
CA ARG A 291 -20.14 3.32 -11.41
C ARG A 291 -19.63 2.08 -10.66
N PHE A 292 -19.75 0.89 -11.26
CA PHE A 292 -19.25 -0.39 -10.74
C PHE A 292 -17.81 -0.62 -11.17
#